data_1ee3cecf66e6dcee7a17afc7fa27feec
#
_entry.id   1ee3cecf66e6dcee7a17afc7fa27feec
#
_cell.length_a   1.000
_cell.length_b   1.000
_cell.length_c   1.000
_cell.angle_alpha   90.00
_cell.angle_beta   90.00
_cell.angle_gamma   90.00
#
_symmetry.space_group_name_H-M   'P 1'
#
loop_
_entity.id
_entity.type
_entity.pdbx_description
1 polymer ?
#
loop_
_entity_poly.entity_id
_entity_poly.type
_entity_poly.pdbx_seq_one_letter_code
_entity_poly.pdbx_strand_id
1 'polypeptide(L)'
;MRNALPPMSLVQDLETSVAGNIGVGVEGLNATVSGDDNYHTLSSDVLTLPPMDPYGPKTRYIDIFARGLDSCSWTVNASQPYVKISPSSGISGGTNGTDTRVYVSVDWASAPPAPNRTTVQIDINSGCEAGQWGNYGPPSVILPVNNTVVPSNFTNGFVESDGYIAFEAEHTSLSTSVNGTSYITLAGLGRTHSGVTLYPVLAPTQDPATGPVLSYNLYTFTPVQKATITLYLSPSLNQNGKIRTLKYAIAIDDESPQIIQYVPSSTSTAIFPTGWSGAVMDGVWGQSSGNTTTTNHKALAKAGAHTLKIWAIEPGVVFQKGMYGVVVHA
;
A
#
# COMPACT_ATOMS: atom_id res chain seq x y z
N MET A 1 -6.83 26.59 -33.47
CA MET A 1 -7.00 27.21 -32.14
C MET A 1 -5.62 27.45 -31.56
N ARG A 2 -5.27 28.67 -31.23
CA ARG A 2 -4.05 28.99 -30.50
C ARG A 2 -4.35 28.74 -29.03
N ASN A 3 -3.69 27.79 -28.41
CA ASN A 3 -3.67 27.64 -26.95
C ASN A 3 -2.90 28.87 -26.41
N ALA A 4 -3.62 29.87 -25.96
CA ALA A 4 -3.01 30.94 -25.19
C ALA A 4 -2.66 30.35 -23.81
N LEU A 5 -1.39 30.43 -23.43
CA LEU A 5 -1.00 30.18 -22.04
C LEU A 5 -1.76 31.18 -21.14
N PRO A 6 -2.26 30.74 -19.98
CA PRO A 6 -2.85 31.66 -19.03
C PRO A 6 -1.83 32.75 -18.67
N PRO A 7 -2.26 33.98 -18.46
CA PRO A 7 -1.35 35.07 -18.11
C PRO A 7 -0.58 34.71 -16.83
N MET A 8 0.74 34.89 -16.87
CA MET A 8 1.64 34.66 -15.73
C MET A 8 1.44 35.67 -14.56
N SER A 9 0.36 36.42 -14.57
CA SER A 9 0.04 37.43 -13.56
C SER A 9 -0.46 36.89 -12.23
N LEU A 10 -0.35 35.57 -11.99
CA LEU A 10 -0.84 34.94 -10.77
C LEU A 10 0.27 34.38 -9.85
N VAL A 11 1.51 34.78 -10.04
CA VAL A 11 2.48 34.72 -8.96
C VAL A 11 2.18 35.93 -8.05
N GLN A 12 1.22 35.77 -7.15
CA GLN A 12 1.10 36.66 -6.02
C GLN A 12 2.38 36.56 -5.22
N ASP A 13 3.04 37.68 -4.94
CA ASP A 13 3.94 37.78 -3.81
C ASP A 13 3.13 37.37 -2.59
N LEU A 14 3.37 36.17 -2.12
CA LEU A 14 2.78 35.70 -0.87
C LEU A 14 3.21 36.65 0.21
N GLU A 15 2.25 37.37 0.79
CA GLU A 15 2.54 38.10 2.03
C GLU A 15 2.99 37.06 3.06
N THR A 16 4.28 36.99 3.28
CA THR A 16 4.95 36.00 4.14
C THR A 16 4.39 36.02 5.56
N SER A 17 3.77 37.11 5.97
CA SER A 17 3.09 37.25 7.27
C SER A 17 1.88 36.34 7.44
N VAL A 18 1.20 35.96 6.37
CA VAL A 18 -0.02 35.10 6.43
C VAL A 18 0.34 33.64 6.25
N ALA A 19 1.26 33.33 5.34
CA ALA A 19 1.65 31.97 5.01
C ALA A 19 2.73 31.38 5.92
N GLY A 20 3.46 32.22 6.67
CA GLY A 20 4.64 31.82 7.43
C GLY A 20 5.86 31.54 6.56
N ASN A 21 7.02 31.38 7.15
CA ASN A 21 8.29 31.12 6.47
C ASN A 21 8.64 29.64 6.35
N ILE A 22 7.99 28.77 7.07
CA ILE A 22 8.27 27.35 7.12
C ILE A 22 6.97 26.55 7.01
N GLY A 23 7.01 25.44 6.30
CA GLY A 23 5.90 24.51 6.15
C GLY A 23 6.31 23.09 6.52
N VAL A 24 5.30 22.29 6.91
CA VAL A 24 5.45 20.89 7.29
C VAL A 24 4.43 20.05 6.54
N GLY A 25 4.91 19.01 5.86
CA GLY A 25 4.09 17.96 5.27
C GLY A 25 4.48 16.60 5.83
N VAL A 26 3.61 15.62 5.78
CA VAL A 26 3.88 14.26 6.24
C VAL A 26 3.57 13.23 5.18
N GLU A 27 4.24 12.11 5.23
CA GLU A 27 3.95 10.96 4.38
C GLU A 27 2.47 10.58 4.43
N GLY A 28 1.88 10.33 3.26
CA GLY A 28 0.50 9.86 3.14
C GLY A 28 -0.58 10.94 3.15
N LEU A 29 -0.24 12.21 3.39
CA LEU A 29 -1.18 13.32 3.32
C LEU A 29 -0.85 14.30 2.19
N ASN A 30 -1.88 14.83 1.55
CA ASN A 30 -1.75 15.91 0.56
C ASN A 30 -1.81 17.30 1.20
N ALA A 31 -2.18 17.37 2.47
CA ALA A 31 -2.29 18.62 3.22
C ALA A 31 -0.99 18.94 3.94
N THR A 32 -0.71 20.21 4.16
CA THR A 32 0.44 20.73 4.89
C THR A 32 0.03 21.75 5.93
N VAL A 33 0.84 21.93 6.95
CA VAL A 33 0.79 23.07 7.87
C VAL A 33 2.03 23.93 7.61
N SER A 34 1.97 25.19 7.36
CA SER A 34 0.79 25.98 6.98
C SER A 34 0.41 25.67 5.54
N GLY A 35 -0.83 25.34 5.29
CA GLY A 35 -1.35 25.20 3.94
C GLY A 35 -1.77 26.57 3.36
N ASP A 36 -2.08 26.64 2.07
CA ASP A 36 -2.87 27.72 1.56
C ASP A 36 -4.35 27.51 1.96
N ASP A 37 -5.07 28.61 2.13
CA ASP A 37 -6.45 28.60 2.65
C ASP A 37 -7.46 27.89 1.73
N ASN A 38 -7.07 27.55 0.51
CA ASN A 38 -7.99 27.02 -0.49
C ASN A 38 -7.77 25.53 -0.83
N TYR A 39 -6.54 25.03 -0.75
CA TYR A 39 -6.24 23.74 -1.38
C TYR A 39 -5.54 22.70 -0.48
N HIS A 40 -4.76 23.11 0.49
CA HIS A 40 -3.90 22.20 1.25
C HIS A 40 -4.01 22.38 2.76
N THR A 41 -5.07 23.04 3.20
CA THR A 41 -5.36 23.24 4.63
C THR A 41 -6.00 21.98 5.20
N LEU A 42 -5.52 21.55 6.34
CA LEU A 42 -6.19 20.50 7.11
C LEU A 42 -7.45 21.05 7.75
N SER A 43 -8.49 20.25 7.81
CA SER A 43 -9.70 20.54 8.61
C SER A 43 -9.42 20.52 10.12
N SER A 44 -8.29 19.91 10.52
CA SER A 44 -7.73 19.94 11.88
C SER A 44 -6.22 20.17 11.75
N ASP A 45 -5.64 20.97 12.62
CA ASP A 45 -4.22 21.36 12.61
C ASP A 45 -3.25 20.22 12.96
N VAL A 46 -3.72 18.97 12.90
CA VAL A 46 -2.97 17.79 13.31
C VAL A 46 -2.60 16.94 12.10
N LEU A 47 -1.32 16.97 11.75
CA LEU A 47 -0.73 16.07 10.76
C LEU A 47 -0.60 14.66 11.35
N THR A 48 -1.03 13.63 10.62
CA THR A 48 -0.93 12.25 11.08
C THR A 48 -0.14 11.41 10.08
N LEU A 49 0.95 10.82 10.55
CA LEU A 49 1.72 9.83 9.78
C LEU A 49 0.94 8.51 9.65
N PRO A 50 1.15 7.76 8.57
CA PRO A 50 0.67 6.38 8.52
C PRO A 50 1.20 5.58 9.72
N PRO A 51 0.41 4.65 10.27
CA PRO A 51 0.82 3.84 11.41
C PRO A 51 2.15 3.12 11.17
N MET A 52 2.88 2.87 12.25
CA MET A 52 4.07 2.03 12.24
C MET A 52 3.90 0.80 13.10
N ASP A 53 4.38 -0.33 12.58
CA ASP A 53 4.50 -1.62 13.26
C ASP A 53 5.81 -2.31 12.86
N PRO A 54 6.23 -3.41 13.55
CA PRO A 54 7.49 -4.08 13.28
C PRO A 54 7.60 -4.74 11.89
N TYR A 55 6.49 -4.91 11.18
CA TYR A 55 6.42 -5.67 9.91
C TYR A 55 6.26 -4.78 8.68
N GLY A 56 5.97 -3.49 8.88
CA GLY A 56 5.80 -2.48 7.85
C GLY A 56 7.08 -1.74 7.48
N PRO A 57 6.94 -0.56 6.86
CA PRO A 57 8.08 0.31 6.55
C PRO A 57 8.90 0.64 7.79
N LYS A 58 10.23 0.56 7.67
CA LYS A 58 11.16 0.83 8.79
C LYS A 58 11.21 2.30 9.19
N THR A 59 10.82 3.19 8.27
CA THR A 59 10.81 4.63 8.48
C THR A 59 9.58 5.25 7.85
N ARG A 60 9.08 6.31 8.47
CA ARG A 60 8.18 7.30 7.89
C ARG A 60 8.93 8.60 7.72
N TYR A 61 8.33 9.59 7.03
CA TYR A 61 9.01 10.87 6.86
C TYR A 61 8.08 12.07 7.09
N ILE A 62 8.74 13.16 7.48
CA ILE A 62 8.17 14.50 7.62
C ILE A 62 9.00 15.40 6.73
N ASP A 63 8.40 16.14 5.85
CA ASP A 63 9.07 17.13 5.01
C ASP A 63 8.92 18.52 5.66
N ILE A 64 10.06 19.18 5.92
CA ILE A 64 10.14 20.53 6.43
C ILE A 64 10.73 21.39 5.31
N PHE A 65 9.98 22.40 4.87
CA PHE A 65 10.33 23.17 3.69
C PHE A 65 10.11 24.70 3.90
N ALA A 66 10.83 25.47 3.08
CA ALA A 66 10.70 26.91 3.08
C ALA A 66 9.39 27.33 2.36
N ARG A 67 8.72 28.33 2.93
CA ARG A 67 7.58 29.03 2.31
C ARG A 67 7.82 30.50 2.13
N GLY A 68 8.81 31.05 2.80
CA GLY A 68 9.24 32.44 2.72
C GLY A 68 10.74 32.55 2.45
N LEU A 69 11.20 33.80 2.44
CA LEU A 69 12.60 34.11 2.13
C LEU A 69 13.53 34.07 3.36
N ASP A 70 12.96 34.11 4.56
CA ASP A 70 13.73 34.15 5.79
C ASP A 70 14.32 32.79 6.15
N SER A 71 15.50 32.82 6.70
CA SER A 71 16.17 31.62 7.20
C SER A 71 15.59 31.22 8.54
N CYS A 72 15.03 30.02 8.63
CA CYS A 72 14.40 29.50 9.83
C CYS A 72 15.11 28.26 10.34
N SER A 73 15.67 28.33 11.54
CA SER A 73 16.11 27.13 12.26
C SER A 73 14.90 26.36 12.78
N TRP A 74 14.99 25.04 12.79
CA TRP A 74 13.94 24.18 13.30
C TRP A 74 14.50 23.01 14.11
N THR A 75 13.68 22.47 15.01
CA THR A 75 13.96 21.24 15.77
C THR A 75 12.74 20.36 15.79
N VAL A 76 12.96 19.03 15.80
CA VAL A 76 11.91 18.02 15.86
C VAL A 76 12.17 17.11 17.06
N ASN A 77 11.15 16.95 17.91
CA ASN A 77 11.25 16.17 19.13
C ASN A 77 10.04 15.23 19.26
N ALA A 78 10.30 13.95 19.54
CA ALA A 78 9.24 13.01 19.85
C ALA A 78 8.96 12.95 21.35
N SER A 79 7.69 12.81 21.73
CA SER A 79 7.26 12.69 23.14
C SER A 79 7.68 11.38 23.80
N GLN A 80 8.15 10.41 23.01
CA GLN A 80 8.57 9.10 23.49
C GLN A 80 9.98 8.75 23.03
N PRO A 81 10.87 8.26 23.93
CA PRO A 81 12.28 8.03 23.63
C PRO A 81 12.53 6.87 22.65
N TYR A 82 11.57 5.96 22.46
CA TYR A 82 11.67 4.88 21.50
C TYR A 82 11.39 5.32 20.06
N VAL A 83 10.89 6.54 19.83
CA VAL A 83 10.78 7.14 18.49
C VAL A 83 12.05 7.93 18.20
N LYS A 84 12.71 7.57 17.10
CA LYS A 84 13.97 8.19 16.68
C LYS A 84 13.74 9.10 15.49
N ILE A 85 14.33 10.28 15.54
CA ILE A 85 14.19 11.35 14.56
C ILE A 85 15.56 11.63 13.93
N SER A 86 15.63 11.70 12.60
CA SER A 86 16.88 12.02 11.91
C SER A 86 16.64 12.71 10.56
N PRO A 87 17.21 13.91 10.31
CA PRO A 87 17.85 14.78 11.29
C PRO A 87 16.83 15.37 12.28
N SER A 88 17.25 15.70 13.50
CA SER A 88 16.38 16.31 14.52
C SER A 88 16.41 17.84 14.53
N SER A 89 17.20 18.47 13.68
CA SER A 89 17.28 19.91 13.51
C SER A 89 17.84 20.30 12.15
N GLY A 90 17.57 21.53 11.73
CA GLY A 90 18.03 22.06 10.46
C GLY A 90 17.69 23.52 10.29
N ILE A 91 17.91 24.02 9.08
CA ILE A 91 17.58 25.38 8.66
C ILE A 91 16.83 25.29 7.32
N SER A 92 15.68 25.93 7.22
CA SER A 92 14.92 26.09 5.96
C SER A 92 14.86 27.56 5.56
N GLY A 93 14.87 27.83 4.25
CA GLY A 93 14.85 29.19 3.71
C GLY A 93 16.17 29.93 3.79
N GLY A 94 16.19 31.16 3.29
CA GLY A 94 17.39 31.98 3.16
C GLY A 94 18.41 31.39 2.18
N THR A 95 19.64 31.90 2.23
CA THR A 95 20.74 31.46 1.34
C THR A 95 21.34 30.10 1.72
N ASN A 96 21.17 29.66 2.95
CA ASN A 96 21.77 28.43 3.50
C ASN A 96 20.72 27.39 3.93
N GLY A 97 19.45 27.70 3.78
CA GLY A 97 18.37 26.77 4.13
C GLY A 97 18.07 25.80 3.00
N THR A 98 17.68 24.60 3.37
CA THR A 98 17.26 23.54 2.44
C THR A 98 15.94 22.94 2.89
N ASP A 99 15.14 22.48 1.93
CA ASP A 99 14.03 21.60 2.24
C ASP A 99 14.61 20.28 2.76
N THR A 100 14.09 19.82 3.86
CA THR A 100 14.68 18.68 4.57
C THR A 100 13.62 17.62 4.83
N ARG A 101 13.93 16.38 4.42
CA ARG A 101 13.18 15.21 4.81
C ARG A 101 13.71 14.65 6.12
N VAL A 102 12.86 14.65 7.13
CA VAL A 102 13.13 14.13 8.46
C VAL A 102 12.56 12.72 8.53
N TYR A 103 13.40 11.74 8.81
CA TYR A 103 12.97 10.34 8.95
C TYR A 103 12.62 10.04 10.40
N VAL A 104 11.51 9.32 10.55
CA VAL A 104 10.95 8.85 11.81
C VAL A 104 11.03 7.34 11.84
N SER A 105 11.64 6.76 12.87
CA SER A 105 11.73 5.32 13.06
C SER A 105 11.41 4.94 14.51
N VAL A 106 11.12 3.66 14.75
CA VAL A 106 10.74 3.13 16.07
C VAL A 106 11.74 2.07 16.51
N ASP A 107 12.25 2.22 17.73
CA ASP A 107 12.98 1.17 18.44
C ASP A 107 11.97 0.20 19.06
N TRP A 108 11.69 -0.88 18.35
CA TRP A 108 10.69 -1.87 18.74
C TRP A 108 11.00 -2.62 20.04
N ALA A 109 12.28 -2.72 20.39
CA ALA A 109 12.68 -3.37 21.64
C ALA A 109 12.30 -2.54 22.87
N SER A 110 12.22 -1.22 22.71
CA SER A 110 11.90 -0.27 23.77
C SER A 110 10.44 0.22 23.71
N ALA A 111 9.74 -0.02 22.61
CA ALA A 111 8.35 0.38 22.44
C ALA A 111 7.41 -0.53 23.26
N PRO A 112 6.33 0.02 23.87
CA PRO A 112 5.36 -0.78 24.62
C PRO A 112 4.74 -1.87 23.75
N PRO A 113 4.62 -3.11 24.25
CA PRO A 113 4.03 -4.19 23.47
C PRO A 113 2.51 -4.05 23.30
N ALA A 114 1.97 -4.60 22.22
CA ALA A 114 0.53 -4.73 22.01
C ALA A 114 -0.14 -5.50 23.20
N PRO A 115 -1.46 -5.30 23.46
CA PRO A 115 -2.44 -4.75 22.52
C PRO A 115 -2.59 -3.23 22.52
N ASN A 116 -1.82 -2.50 23.29
CA ASN A 116 -1.97 -1.06 23.43
C ASN A 116 -1.39 -0.33 22.23
N ARG A 117 -2.25 0.10 21.32
CA ARG A 117 -1.86 1.07 20.29
C ARG A 117 -1.51 2.39 20.99
N THR A 118 -0.29 2.85 20.85
CA THR A 118 0.17 4.10 21.42
C THR A 118 0.18 5.18 20.34
N THR A 119 -0.12 6.41 20.77
CA THR A 119 -0.01 7.59 19.92
C THR A 119 1.16 8.42 20.42
N VAL A 120 2.11 8.67 19.55
CA VAL A 120 3.30 9.48 19.87
C VAL A 120 3.16 10.82 19.18
N GLN A 121 3.28 11.89 19.96
CA GLN A 121 3.32 13.26 19.46
C GLN A 121 4.76 13.62 19.09
N ILE A 122 4.92 14.24 17.93
CA ILE A 122 6.20 14.76 17.43
C ILE A 122 6.02 16.25 17.21
N ASP A 123 6.71 17.05 18.05
CA ASP A 123 6.61 18.49 18.03
C ASP A 123 7.69 19.08 17.13
N ILE A 124 7.30 20.02 16.30
CA ILE A 124 8.19 20.76 15.42
C ILE A 124 8.23 22.21 15.88
N ASN A 125 9.39 22.61 16.38
CA ASN A 125 9.61 23.96 16.86
C ASN A 125 10.54 24.70 15.89
N SER A 126 10.34 25.99 15.76
CA SER A 126 11.22 26.84 14.96
C SER A 126 11.77 27.98 15.79
N GLY A 127 13.00 28.39 15.46
CA GLY A 127 13.67 29.52 16.06
C GLY A 127 13.41 30.85 15.34
N CYS A 128 12.49 30.89 14.35
CA CYS A 128 12.11 32.14 13.71
C CYS A 128 11.26 33.02 14.63
N GLU A 129 11.11 34.28 14.25
CA GLU A 129 10.23 35.22 14.93
C GLU A 129 8.74 34.87 14.77
N ALA A 130 7.89 35.58 15.51
CA ALA A 130 6.45 35.44 15.42
C ALA A 130 5.94 35.58 13.98
N GLY A 131 5.06 34.66 13.56
CA GLY A 131 4.54 34.63 12.19
C GLY A 131 5.18 33.58 11.29
N GLN A 132 6.17 32.84 11.76
CA GLN A 132 6.82 31.76 10.97
C GLN A 132 5.87 30.67 10.47
N TRP A 133 4.80 30.41 11.20
CA TRP A 133 3.75 29.48 10.88
C TRP A 133 2.48 30.17 10.29
N GLY A 134 2.58 31.45 9.99
CA GLY A 134 1.43 32.25 9.59
C GLY A 134 0.40 32.37 10.71
N ASN A 135 -0.86 32.09 10.39
CA ASN A 135 -1.96 32.07 11.36
C ASN A 135 -2.05 30.76 12.16
N TYR A 136 -1.13 29.83 11.92
CA TYR A 136 -1.08 28.52 12.56
C TYR A 136 -0.05 28.53 13.69
N GLY A 137 -0.29 27.72 14.70
CA GLY A 137 0.70 27.46 15.75
C GLY A 137 1.79 26.49 15.27
N PRO A 138 2.80 26.22 16.11
CA PRO A 138 3.77 25.16 15.84
C PRO A 138 3.05 23.83 15.57
N PRO A 139 3.33 23.14 14.44
CA PRO A 139 2.63 21.91 14.12
C PRO A 139 3.07 20.76 15.02
N SER A 140 2.11 19.94 15.40
CA SER A 140 2.34 18.63 15.99
C SER A 140 1.99 17.55 15.00
N VAL A 141 2.89 16.58 14.86
CA VAL A 141 2.66 15.38 14.03
C VAL A 141 2.32 14.22 14.94
N ILE A 142 1.28 13.49 14.59
CA ILE A 142 0.85 12.29 15.31
C ILE A 142 1.41 11.06 14.61
N LEU A 143 2.10 10.21 15.37
CA LEU A 143 2.54 8.89 14.94
C LEU A 143 1.80 7.80 15.70
N PRO A 144 0.88 7.05 15.06
CA PRO A 144 0.35 5.84 15.66
C PRO A 144 1.40 4.72 15.65
N VAL A 145 1.67 4.13 16.81
CA VAL A 145 2.64 3.03 16.98
C VAL A 145 1.92 1.80 17.49
N ASN A 146 2.12 0.68 16.83
CA ASN A 146 1.51 -0.60 17.16
C ASN A 146 2.57 -1.70 17.22
N ASN A 147 3.14 -1.96 18.40
CA ASN A 147 4.19 -2.96 18.59
C ASN A 147 3.59 -4.37 18.68
N THR A 148 3.09 -4.88 17.54
CA THR A 148 2.52 -6.22 17.41
C THR A 148 3.60 -7.27 17.33
N VAL A 149 3.29 -8.48 17.83
CA VAL A 149 4.20 -9.62 17.82
C VAL A 149 3.49 -10.84 17.28
N VAL A 150 4.07 -11.50 16.29
CA VAL A 150 3.62 -12.82 15.85
C VAL A 150 4.15 -13.90 16.76
N PRO A 151 3.41 -15.01 16.98
CA PRO A 151 3.93 -16.17 17.71
C PRO A 151 5.19 -16.73 17.06
N SER A 152 6.14 -17.19 17.85
CA SER A 152 7.43 -17.70 17.37
C SER A 152 7.32 -18.95 16.47
N ASN A 153 6.20 -19.66 16.52
CA ASN A 153 5.90 -20.79 15.64
C ASN A 153 5.33 -20.38 14.26
N PHE A 154 4.99 -19.10 14.05
CA PHE A 154 4.61 -18.60 12.74
C PHE A 154 5.86 -18.31 11.94
N THR A 155 6.11 -19.11 10.92
CA THR A 155 7.28 -19.01 10.05
C THR A 155 6.88 -19.09 8.59
N ASN A 156 7.72 -18.57 7.70
CA ASN A 156 7.54 -18.63 6.25
C ASN A 156 6.17 -18.13 5.79
N GLY A 157 5.84 -16.89 6.15
CA GLY A 157 4.56 -16.27 5.79
C GLY A 157 4.63 -14.76 5.80
N PHE A 158 3.51 -14.15 5.46
CA PHE A 158 3.34 -12.71 5.36
C PHE A 158 2.52 -12.21 6.55
N VAL A 159 2.92 -11.10 7.12
CA VAL A 159 2.32 -10.53 8.32
C VAL A 159 1.59 -9.25 7.96
N GLU A 160 0.41 -9.07 8.53
CA GLU A 160 -0.35 -7.82 8.40
C GLU A 160 0.44 -6.64 8.95
N SER A 161 0.50 -5.58 8.16
CA SER A 161 1.02 -4.27 8.54
C SER A 161 0.05 -3.21 8.07
N ASP A 162 -0.32 -2.31 8.97
CA ASP A 162 -1.24 -1.19 8.68
C ASP A 162 -2.56 -1.64 7.98
N GLY A 163 -3.08 -2.81 8.35
CA GLY A 163 -4.30 -3.38 7.77
C GLY A 163 -4.12 -4.04 6.39
N TYR A 164 -2.89 -4.24 5.92
CA TYR A 164 -2.60 -4.83 4.61
C TYR A 164 -1.62 -5.99 4.71
N ILE A 165 -1.76 -6.96 3.79
CA ILE A 165 -0.73 -7.94 3.45
C ILE A 165 -0.56 -7.89 1.93
N ALA A 166 0.67 -7.69 1.46
CA ALA A 166 1.01 -7.75 0.05
C ALA A 166 2.11 -8.80 -0.15
N PHE A 167 1.98 -9.62 -1.20
CA PHE A 167 2.95 -10.68 -1.49
C PHE A 167 3.12 -10.88 -2.99
N GLU A 168 4.33 -11.19 -3.40
CA GLU A 168 4.63 -11.63 -4.75
C GLU A 168 4.23 -13.10 -4.93
N ALA A 169 3.67 -13.46 -6.08
CA ALA A 169 3.15 -14.80 -6.30
C ALA A 169 4.21 -15.91 -6.23
N GLU A 170 5.48 -15.60 -6.48
CA GLU A 170 6.59 -16.55 -6.39
C GLU A 170 6.99 -16.93 -4.96
N HIS A 171 6.67 -16.09 -3.97
CA HIS A 171 7.02 -16.31 -2.57
C HIS A 171 5.98 -17.17 -1.83
N THR A 172 5.63 -18.29 -2.42
CA THR A 172 4.67 -19.25 -1.86
C THR A 172 5.25 -20.02 -0.68
N SER A 173 4.44 -20.28 0.34
CA SER A 173 4.79 -21.15 1.46
C SER A 173 4.80 -22.61 1.04
N LEU A 174 3.95 -23.00 0.09
CA LEU A 174 3.85 -24.34 -0.48
C LEU A 174 3.33 -24.27 -1.91
N SER A 175 3.98 -25.01 -2.81
CA SER A 175 3.51 -25.26 -4.17
C SER A 175 3.41 -26.77 -4.39
N THR A 176 2.27 -27.26 -4.86
CA THR A 176 2.08 -28.69 -5.13
C THR A 176 2.10 -29.00 -6.62
N SER A 177 2.35 -30.28 -6.93
CA SER A 177 2.30 -30.82 -8.29
C SER A 177 1.37 -32.02 -8.32
N VAL A 178 0.56 -32.13 -9.37
CA VAL A 178 -0.42 -33.23 -9.55
C VAL A 178 -0.42 -33.70 -10.99
N ASN A 179 -0.28 -35.01 -11.22
CA ASN A 179 -0.38 -35.63 -12.55
C ASN A 179 0.48 -34.95 -13.63
N GLY A 180 1.70 -34.53 -13.28
CA GLY A 180 2.63 -33.87 -14.21
C GLY A 180 2.30 -32.39 -14.45
N THR A 181 1.30 -31.84 -13.76
CA THR A 181 1.00 -30.39 -13.78
C THR A 181 1.58 -29.75 -12.50
N SER A 182 2.31 -28.65 -12.67
CA SER A 182 2.96 -27.91 -11.58
C SER A 182 2.97 -26.43 -11.88
N TYR A 183 3.36 -25.62 -10.90
CA TYR A 183 3.59 -24.21 -11.10
C TYR A 183 5.05 -23.95 -11.45
N ILE A 184 5.29 -23.00 -12.34
CA ILE A 184 6.62 -22.49 -12.68
C ILE A 184 6.64 -20.96 -12.52
N THR A 185 7.82 -20.44 -12.16
CA THR A 185 8.07 -19.00 -12.07
C THR A 185 8.65 -18.50 -13.40
N LEU A 186 8.06 -17.46 -13.93
CA LEU A 186 8.50 -16.74 -15.12
C LEU A 186 9.23 -15.47 -14.67
N ALA A 187 10.55 -15.57 -14.57
CA ALA A 187 11.40 -14.47 -14.11
C ALA A 187 11.33 -13.26 -15.05
N GLY A 188 11.30 -12.06 -14.47
CA GLY A 188 11.24 -10.81 -15.22
C GLY A 188 9.88 -10.52 -15.88
N LEU A 189 8.87 -11.34 -15.63
CA LEU A 189 7.51 -11.11 -16.10
C LEU A 189 6.68 -10.42 -15.03
N GLY A 190 5.99 -9.34 -15.39
CA GLY A 190 5.10 -8.61 -14.51
C GLY A 190 5.64 -7.24 -14.12
N ARG A 191 4.91 -6.56 -13.24
CA ARG A 191 5.21 -5.18 -12.84
C ARG A 191 6.35 -5.06 -11.84
N THR A 192 6.58 -6.11 -11.03
CA THR A 192 7.53 -6.04 -9.93
C THR A 192 8.68 -7.03 -10.10
N HIS A 193 8.43 -8.32 -10.16
CA HIS A 193 9.46 -9.35 -10.13
C HIS A 193 9.28 -10.45 -11.16
N SER A 194 8.15 -11.15 -11.07
CA SER A 194 7.92 -12.39 -11.80
C SER A 194 6.44 -12.69 -11.93
N GLY A 195 6.11 -13.68 -12.74
CA GLY A 195 4.79 -14.29 -12.78
C GLY A 195 4.85 -15.78 -12.46
N VAL A 196 3.80 -16.33 -11.89
CA VAL A 196 3.66 -17.77 -11.60
C VAL A 196 2.50 -18.35 -12.39
N THR A 197 2.74 -19.43 -13.12
CA THR A 197 1.73 -20.05 -13.99
C THR A 197 1.80 -21.57 -13.96
N LEU A 198 0.75 -22.22 -14.47
CA LEU A 198 0.72 -23.67 -14.66
C LEU A 198 1.61 -24.11 -15.83
N TYR A 199 2.29 -25.24 -15.65
CA TYR A 199 3.02 -25.96 -16.66
C TYR A 199 2.63 -27.45 -16.62
N PRO A 200 2.49 -28.12 -17.78
CA PRO A 200 2.69 -27.62 -19.13
C PRO A 200 1.60 -26.66 -19.60
N VAL A 201 1.89 -25.83 -20.59
CA VAL A 201 0.98 -24.80 -21.13
C VAL A 201 -0.28 -25.37 -21.76
N LEU A 202 -0.29 -26.67 -22.09
CA LEU A 202 -1.42 -27.42 -22.63
C LEU A 202 -2.10 -28.31 -21.57
N ALA A 203 -1.84 -28.08 -20.29
CA ALA A 203 -2.50 -28.83 -19.23
C ALA A 203 -4.03 -28.76 -19.35
N PRO A 204 -4.74 -29.81 -18.93
CA PRO A 204 -6.20 -29.79 -18.88
C PRO A 204 -6.69 -28.76 -17.85
N THR A 205 -8.00 -28.46 -17.90
CA THR A 205 -8.68 -27.69 -16.85
C THR A 205 -8.44 -28.34 -15.49
N GLN A 206 -8.05 -27.58 -14.49
CA GLN A 206 -7.78 -28.05 -13.13
C GLN A 206 -9.00 -27.90 -12.24
N ASP A 207 -9.18 -28.87 -11.35
CA ASP A 207 -10.20 -28.84 -10.30
C ASP A 207 -9.51 -28.43 -8.97
N PRO A 208 -10.00 -27.43 -8.25
CA PRO A 208 -9.46 -27.05 -6.95
C PRO A 208 -9.39 -28.16 -5.90
N ALA A 209 -10.29 -29.15 -6.02
CA ALA A 209 -10.30 -30.30 -5.09
C ALA A 209 -9.14 -31.27 -5.30
N THR A 210 -8.59 -31.35 -6.51
CA THR A 210 -7.61 -32.40 -6.89
C THR A 210 -6.39 -31.84 -7.64
N GLY A 211 -6.43 -30.61 -8.07
CA GLY A 211 -5.36 -29.95 -8.85
C GLY A 211 -4.23 -29.36 -7.98
N PRO A 212 -3.17 -28.90 -8.63
CA PRO A 212 -2.06 -28.26 -7.94
C PRO A 212 -2.49 -26.93 -7.32
N VAL A 213 -1.94 -26.61 -6.14
CA VAL A 213 -2.25 -25.42 -5.36
C VAL A 213 -1.00 -24.64 -5.00
N LEU A 214 -1.12 -23.31 -4.98
CA LEU A 214 -0.20 -22.38 -4.34
C LEU A 214 -0.78 -21.98 -2.98
N SER A 215 0.01 -22.12 -1.92
CA SER A 215 -0.42 -21.75 -0.57
C SER A 215 0.50 -20.68 0.01
N TYR A 216 -0.09 -19.72 0.72
CA TYR A 216 0.60 -18.59 1.35
C TYR A 216 0.16 -18.52 2.80
N ASN A 217 1.10 -18.62 3.73
CA ASN A 217 0.79 -18.40 5.14
C ASN A 217 0.65 -16.91 5.40
N LEU A 218 -0.43 -16.53 6.04
CA LEU A 218 -0.75 -15.15 6.41
C LEU A 218 -0.91 -15.08 7.92
N TYR A 219 -0.52 -13.95 8.52
CA TYR A 219 -0.85 -13.65 9.91
C TYR A 219 -1.55 -12.31 9.99
N THR A 220 -2.79 -12.30 10.50
CA THR A 220 -3.61 -11.11 10.66
C THR A 220 -3.71 -10.71 12.12
N PHE A 221 -3.66 -9.41 12.40
CA PHE A 221 -3.92 -8.83 13.71
C PHE A 221 -5.33 -8.28 13.83
N THR A 222 -5.92 -7.90 12.70
CA THR A 222 -7.22 -7.25 12.63
C THR A 222 -8.29 -8.24 12.16
N PRO A 223 -9.28 -8.59 13.01
CA PRO A 223 -10.40 -9.42 12.57
C PRO A 223 -11.32 -8.63 11.64
N VAL A 224 -11.61 -9.16 10.44
CA VAL A 224 -12.38 -8.45 9.40
C VAL A 224 -13.52 -9.30 8.89
N GLN A 225 -14.75 -8.82 9.04
CA GLN A 225 -15.96 -9.52 8.60
C GLN A 225 -16.10 -9.55 7.06
N LYS A 226 -15.55 -8.55 6.37
CA LYS A 226 -15.62 -8.39 4.92
C LYS A 226 -14.23 -8.06 4.35
N ALA A 227 -13.30 -8.98 4.55
CA ALA A 227 -11.98 -8.85 3.97
C ALA A 227 -12.04 -8.94 2.44
N THR A 228 -11.22 -8.14 1.77
CA THR A 228 -11.03 -8.20 0.34
C THR A 228 -9.66 -8.80 0.01
N ILE A 229 -9.61 -9.68 -0.99
CA ILE A 229 -8.36 -10.17 -1.55
C ILE A 229 -8.37 -9.87 -3.03
N THR A 230 -7.39 -9.09 -3.48
CA THR A 230 -7.19 -8.75 -4.88
C THR A 230 -5.97 -9.48 -5.41
N LEU A 231 -6.13 -10.21 -6.51
CA LEU A 231 -5.02 -10.80 -7.25
C LEU A 231 -4.70 -9.93 -8.46
N TYR A 232 -3.41 -9.78 -8.73
CA TYR A 232 -2.88 -9.09 -9.89
C TYR A 232 -2.35 -10.14 -10.87
N LEU A 233 -2.98 -10.22 -12.04
CA LEU A 233 -2.70 -11.24 -13.04
C LEU A 233 -2.15 -10.60 -14.32
N SER A 234 -1.24 -11.27 -15.00
CA SER A 234 -0.70 -10.76 -16.27
C SER A 234 -1.81 -10.59 -17.32
N PRO A 235 -1.72 -9.57 -18.18
CA PRO A 235 -2.64 -9.39 -19.28
C PRO A 235 -2.60 -10.60 -20.20
N SER A 236 -3.70 -11.36 -20.22
CA SER A 236 -3.92 -12.53 -21.08
C SER A 236 -5.35 -12.50 -21.58
N LEU A 237 -5.57 -13.08 -22.76
CA LEU A 237 -6.91 -13.30 -23.32
C LEU A 237 -7.35 -14.73 -23.10
N ASN A 238 -8.63 -15.02 -23.31
CA ASN A 238 -9.21 -16.37 -23.23
C ASN A 238 -8.72 -17.24 -24.40
N GLN A 239 -7.43 -17.61 -24.38
CA GLN A 239 -6.73 -18.31 -25.46
C GLN A 239 -7.30 -19.72 -25.74
N ASN A 240 -7.93 -20.34 -24.73
CA ASN A 240 -8.53 -21.66 -24.86
C ASN A 240 -10.00 -21.60 -25.32
N GLY A 241 -10.46 -20.44 -25.81
CA GLY A 241 -11.80 -20.22 -26.33
C GLY A 241 -12.87 -20.02 -25.25
N LYS A 242 -14.15 -20.00 -25.68
CA LYS A 242 -15.29 -19.65 -24.82
C LYS A 242 -15.61 -20.71 -23.75
N ILE A 243 -15.23 -21.98 -23.98
CA ILE A 243 -15.52 -23.08 -23.06
C ILE A 243 -14.52 -23.12 -21.91
N ARG A 244 -13.26 -22.79 -22.19
CA ARG A 244 -12.15 -22.80 -21.24
C ARG A 244 -11.64 -21.38 -20.99
N THR A 245 -12.52 -20.53 -20.49
CA THR A 245 -12.15 -19.14 -20.13
C THR A 245 -11.19 -19.11 -18.97
N LEU A 246 -10.28 -18.13 -18.96
CA LEU A 246 -9.29 -17.98 -17.90
C LEU A 246 -9.96 -17.70 -16.55
N LYS A 247 -9.75 -18.63 -15.62
CA LYS A 247 -10.32 -18.63 -14.28
C LYS A 247 -9.24 -18.99 -13.27
N TYR A 248 -9.39 -18.46 -12.08
CA TYR A 248 -8.67 -18.94 -10.89
C TYR A 248 -9.66 -19.31 -9.79
N ALA A 249 -9.20 -20.05 -8.81
CA ALA A 249 -9.94 -20.24 -7.57
C ALA A 249 -9.13 -19.75 -6.38
N ILE A 250 -9.82 -19.35 -5.32
CA ILE A 250 -9.21 -18.81 -4.10
C ILE A 250 -10.00 -19.26 -2.88
N ALA A 251 -9.31 -19.59 -1.79
CA ALA A 251 -9.91 -19.92 -0.51
C ALA A 251 -8.98 -19.53 0.64
N ILE A 252 -9.55 -19.29 1.81
CA ILE A 252 -8.83 -19.13 3.07
C ILE A 252 -9.12 -20.37 3.94
N ASP A 253 -8.08 -20.95 4.51
CA ASP A 253 -8.15 -22.12 5.40
C ASP A 253 -9.00 -23.25 4.76
N ASP A 254 -10.11 -23.61 5.40
CA ASP A 254 -10.99 -24.69 4.96
C ASP A 254 -12.27 -24.19 4.26
N GLU A 255 -12.27 -22.93 3.80
CA GLU A 255 -13.37 -22.41 3.01
C GLU A 255 -13.49 -23.12 1.67
N SER A 256 -14.73 -23.22 1.16
CA SER A 256 -14.94 -23.69 -0.21
C SER A 256 -14.33 -22.72 -1.22
N PRO A 257 -13.57 -23.19 -2.21
CA PRO A 257 -12.95 -22.34 -3.20
C PRO A 257 -13.96 -21.47 -3.97
N GLN A 258 -13.71 -20.17 -4.05
CA GLN A 258 -14.44 -19.24 -4.90
C GLN A 258 -13.78 -19.27 -6.28
N ILE A 259 -14.54 -19.66 -7.33
CA ILE A 259 -14.03 -19.71 -8.71
C ILE A 259 -14.38 -18.42 -9.42
N ILE A 260 -13.38 -17.72 -9.94
CA ILE A 260 -13.48 -16.41 -10.55
C ILE A 260 -13.01 -16.45 -12.00
N GLN A 261 -13.88 -16.05 -12.92
CA GLN A 261 -13.47 -15.69 -14.27
C GLN A 261 -13.05 -14.23 -14.27
N TYR A 262 -11.76 -13.96 -14.45
CA TYR A 262 -11.23 -12.61 -14.35
C TYR A 262 -11.15 -11.88 -15.69
N VAL A 263 -11.03 -12.61 -16.81
CA VAL A 263 -11.10 -12.04 -18.15
C VAL A 263 -12.55 -12.09 -18.63
N PRO A 264 -13.22 -10.95 -18.84
CA PRO A 264 -14.59 -10.94 -19.34
C PRO A 264 -14.72 -11.66 -20.67
N SER A 265 -15.87 -12.31 -20.90
CA SER A 265 -16.16 -12.93 -22.19
C SER A 265 -16.38 -11.85 -23.24
N SER A 266 -15.70 -11.98 -24.38
CA SER A 266 -15.98 -11.14 -25.54
C SER A 266 -17.21 -11.64 -26.31
N THR A 267 -18.05 -10.73 -26.76
CA THR A 267 -19.21 -11.04 -27.60
C THR A 267 -18.82 -11.43 -29.02
N SER A 268 -17.63 -11.05 -29.45
CA SER A 268 -17.08 -11.30 -30.79
C SER A 268 -15.57 -11.57 -30.71
N THR A 269 -15.05 -12.39 -31.62
CA THR A 269 -13.60 -12.63 -31.77
C THR A 269 -12.84 -11.40 -32.26
N ALA A 270 -13.54 -10.42 -32.82
CA ALA A 270 -12.96 -9.16 -33.29
C ALA A 270 -12.93 -8.04 -32.24
N ILE A 271 -13.47 -8.27 -31.06
CA ILE A 271 -13.60 -7.26 -30.01
C ILE A 271 -12.84 -7.73 -28.76
N PHE A 272 -11.93 -6.90 -28.27
CA PHE A 272 -11.26 -7.16 -27.00
C PHE A 272 -12.26 -7.15 -25.82
N PRO A 273 -12.00 -7.92 -24.77
CA PRO A 273 -12.84 -7.90 -23.57
C PRO A 273 -12.87 -6.51 -22.94
N THR A 274 -13.95 -6.18 -22.28
CA THR A 274 -14.04 -4.96 -21.47
C THR A 274 -12.89 -4.94 -20.46
N GLY A 275 -12.24 -3.77 -20.28
CA GLY A 275 -11.10 -3.60 -19.40
C GLY A 275 -9.73 -3.95 -19.99
N TRP A 276 -9.69 -4.54 -21.22
CA TRP A 276 -8.43 -4.96 -21.85
C TRP A 276 -7.41 -3.84 -21.99
N SER A 277 -7.84 -2.67 -22.48
CA SER A 277 -6.95 -1.51 -22.65
C SER A 277 -6.33 -1.07 -21.32
N GLY A 278 -7.12 -1.05 -20.26
CA GLY A 278 -6.63 -0.77 -18.90
C GLY A 278 -5.66 -1.83 -18.44
N ALA A 279 -5.99 -3.11 -18.60
CA ALA A 279 -5.10 -4.20 -18.20
C ALA A 279 -3.74 -4.16 -18.92
N VAL A 280 -3.73 -3.83 -20.22
CA VAL A 280 -2.47 -3.70 -20.99
C VAL A 280 -1.69 -2.47 -20.55
N MET A 281 -2.36 -1.34 -20.36
CA MET A 281 -1.72 -0.10 -19.92
C MET A 281 -1.11 -0.25 -18.52
N ASP A 282 -1.81 -0.93 -17.62
CA ASP A 282 -1.35 -1.17 -16.25
C ASP A 282 -0.37 -2.36 -16.15
N GLY A 283 -0.24 -3.17 -17.18
CA GLY A 283 0.55 -4.41 -17.17
C GLY A 283 -0.06 -5.54 -16.32
N VAL A 284 -1.30 -5.36 -15.87
CA VAL A 284 -2.03 -6.34 -15.04
C VAL A 284 -3.55 -6.28 -15.27
N TRP A 285 -4.22 -7.41 -15.16
CA TRP A 285 -5.60 -7.45 -14.74
C TRP A 285 -5.63 -7.21 -13.23
N GLY A 286 -6.26 -6.13 -12.81
CA GLY A 286 -6.42 -5.73 -11.41
C GLY A 286 -7.85 -5.30 -11.12
N GLN A 287 -8.08 -4.71 -9.95
CA GLN A 287 -9.40 -4.28 -9.50
C GLN A 287 -10.10 -3.31 -10.48
N SER A 288 -9.34 -2.45 -11.14
CA SER A 288 -9.87 -1.44 -12.07
C SER A 288 -10.19 -1.98 -13.46
N SER A 289 -9.59 -3.09 -13.86
CA SER A 289 -9.66 -3.61 -15.23
C SER A 289 -10.40 -4.94 -15.37
N GLY A 290 -10.49 -5.72 -14.28
CA GLY A 290 -11.10 -7.05 -14.31
C GLY A 290 -11.73 -7.47 -12.99
N ASN A 291 -12.35 -8.65 -12.98
CA ASN A 291 -12.91 -9.24 -11.77
C ASN A 291 -11.82 -10.02 -11.03
N THR A 292 -10.95 -9.32 -10.31
CA THR A 292 -9.79 -9.92 -9.62
C THR A 292 -9.86 -9.81 -8.10
N THR A 293 -10.94 -9.23 -7.57
CA THR A 293 -11.16 -9.05 -6.13
C THR A 293 -12.23 -10.01 -5.63
N THR A 294 -11.93 -10.71 -4.56
CA THR A 294 -12.86 -11.58 -3.85
C THR A 294 -13.20 -11.01 -2.47
N THR A 295 -14.37 -11.34 -2.00
CA THR A 295 -14.91 -10.95 -0.69
C THR A 295 -15.49 -12.18 0.01
N ASN A 296 -16.08 -12.00 1.21
CA ASN A 296 -16.76 -13.06 1.96
C ASN A 296 -15.83 -14.17 2.49
N HIS A 297 -14.59 -13.82 2.80
CA HIS A 297 -13.64 -14.72 3.47
C HIS A 297 -13.91 -14.71 4.98
N LYS A 298 -14.81 -15.62 5.42
CA LYS A 298 -15.28 -15.69 6.81
C LYS A 298 -14.19 -16.09 7.80
N ALA A 299 -13.19 -16.83 7.37
CA ALA A 299 -12.06 -17.21 8.21
C ALA A 299 -11.32 -15.99 8.74
N LEU A 300 -11.21 -14.92 7.97
CA LEU A 300 -10.55 -13.67 8.33
C LEU A 300 -11.33 -12.81 9.35
N ALA A 301 -12.51 -13.26 9.75
CA ALA A 301 -13.24 -12.68 10.91
C ALA A 301 -12.55 -12.96 12.25
N LYS A 302 -11.51 -13.78 12.26
CA LYS A 302 -10.63 -14.03 13.41
C LYS A 302 -9.23 -13.55 13.07
N ALA A 303 -8.58 -12.91 14.03
CA ALA A 303 -7.15 -12.62 13.93
C ALA A 303 -6.33 -13.89 14.18
N GLY A 304 -5.16 -14.00 13.57
CA GLY A 304 -4.26 -15.13 13.77
C GLY A 304 -3.61 -15.62 12.48
N ALA A 305 -3.12 -16.85 12.53
CA ALA A 305 -2.53 -17.52 11.38
C ALA A 305 -3.62 -18.08 10.45
N HIS A 306 -3.46 -17.83 9.17
CA HIS A 306 -4.34 -18.28 8.09
C HIS A 306 -3.52 -18.83 6.92
N THR A 307 -4.14 -19.65 6.08
CA THR A 307 -3.54 -20.12 4.83
C THR A 307 -4.41 -19.69 3.64
N LEU A 308 -3.88 -18.80 2.83
CA LEU A 308 -4.47 -18.46 1.54
C LEU A 308 -4.09 -19.53 0.52
N LYS A 309 -5.07 -20.08 -0.17
CA LYS A 309 -4.91 -21.08 -1.24
C LYS A 309 -5.37 -20.50 -2.56
N ILE A 310 -4.55 -20.66 -3.60
CA ILE A 310 -4.85 -20.15 -4.95
C ILE A 310 -4.63 -21.28 -5.96
N TRP A 311 -5.57 -21.43 -6.88
CA TRP A 311 -5.50 -22.38 -7.99
C TRP A 311 -5.67 -21.65 -9.32
N ALA A 312 -4.82 -21.93 -10.29
CA ALA A 312 -5.13 -21.63 -11.68
C ALA A 312 -6.01 -22.74 -12.23
N ILE A 313 -7.22 -22.41 -12.64
CA ILE A 313 -8.15 -23.40 -13.24
C ILE A 313 -7.75 -23.74 -14.67
N GLU A 314 -7.22 -22.75 -15.39
CA GLU A 314 -6.76 -22.92 -16.77
C GLU A 314 -5.30 -22.55 -16.89
N PRO A 315 -4.51 -23.27 -17.73
CA PRO A 315 -3.20 -22.81 -18.10
C PRO A 315 -3.30 -21.46 -18.82
N GLY A 316 -2.30 -20.60 -18.64
CA GLY A 316 -2.31 -19.21 -19.12
C GLY A 316 -2.83 -18.19 -18.10
N VAL A 317 -3.34 -18.63 -16.96
CA VAL A 317 -3.47 -17.78 -15.78
C VAL A 317 -2.09 -17.54 -15.21
N VAL A 318 -1.65 -16.29 -15.12
CA VAL A 318 -0.34 -15.91 -14.61
C VAL A 318 -0.52 -14.95 -13.44
N PHE A 319 -0.23 -15.43 -12.26
CA PHE A 319 -0.28 -14.63 -11.02
C PHE A 319 1.00 -13.80 -10.88
N GLN A 320 0.87 -12.51 -10.60
CA GLN A 320 2.00 -11.64 -10.30
C GLN A 320 2.08 -11.36 -8.81
N LYS A 321 0.96 -10.92 -8.22
CA LYS A 321 0.90 -10.40 -6.84
C LYS A 321 -0.46 -10.65 -6.24
N GLY A 322 -0.49 -10.80 -4.92
CA GLY A 322 -1.73 -10.76 -4.15
C GLY A 322 -1.69 -9.64 -3.11
N MET A 323 -2.86 -9.08 -2.82
CA MET A 323 -3.05 -8.09 -1.78
C MET A 323 -4.32 -8.40 -0.99
N TYR A 324 -4.15 -8.59 0.30
CA TYR A 324 -5.22 -8.56 1.30
C TYR A 324 -5.33 -7.15 1.84
N GLY A 325 -6.53 -6.63 1.98
CA GLY A 325 -6.76 -5.32 2.56
C GLY A 325 -7.99 -5.31 3.46
N VAL A 326 -7.85 -4.63 4.58
CA VAL A 326 -8.97 -4.30 5.47
C VAL A 326 -9.59 -3.01 4.96
N VAL A 327 -10.80 -3.08 4.42
CA VAL A 327 -11.58 -1.86 4.18
C VAL A 327 -12.14 -1.43 5.53
N VAL A 328 -11.44 -0.56 6.23
CA VAL A 328 -12.01 0.17 7.36
C VAL A 328 -12.91 1.24 6.75
N HIS A 329 -14.22 1.01 6.79
CA HIS A 329 -15.16 2.12 6.59
C HIS A 329 -15.05 3.01 7.83
N ALA A 330 -14.42 4.19 7.62
CA ALA A 330 -14.43 5.28 8.60
C ALA A 330 -15.85 5.83 8.78
#